data_fd59d1c8b5dd6f92dc103015095f589d
#
_entry.id   fd59d1c8b5dd6f92dc103015095f589d
#
_cell.length_a   1.000
_cell.length_b   1.000
_cell.length_c   1.000
_cell.angle_alpha   90.00
_cell.angle_beta   90.00
_cell.angle_gamma   90.00
#
_symmetry.space_group_name_H-M   'P 1'
#
loop_
_entity.id
_entity.type
_entity.pdbx_description
1 polymer ?
#
loop_
_entity_poly.entity_id
_entity_poly.type
_entity_poly.pdbx_seq_one_letter_code
_entity_poly.pdbx_strand_id
1 'polypeptide(L)'
;MKTLVHTDKELIEATIKKCDICYVGLADTDGTPYVLPMNFGYRDGVIYLHSAQEGRSISILERNPRVCITFSTDHDLVFQHPEVACSYRMRSKSVICWGEVHFEEDFDKKTEALDIIMKQYSDKEFRYSDPAVKNVKIWIVEMDEVTCKEFGAPHNKLKIGCLLYT
;
A
#
# COMPACT_ATOMS: atom_id res chain seq x y z
N MET A 1 13.14 -6.65 -20.55
CA MET A 1 12.43 -5.88 -19.48
C MET A 1 13.15 -6.18 -18.17
N LYS A 2 13.51 -5.18 -17.39
CA LYS A 2 14.22 -5.40 -16.13
C LYS A 2 13.29 -5.02 -14.98
N THR A 3 13.06 -5.96 -14.08
CA THR A 3 12.46 -5.72 -12.77
C THR A 3 13.59 -5.58 -11.77
N LEU A 4 13.62 -4.49 -11.05
CA LEU A 4 14.57 -4.27 -9.95
C LEU A 4 13.86 -4.59 -8.64
N VAL A 5 14.56 -5.28 -7.75
CA VAL A 5 14.13 -5.54 -6.38
C VAL A 5 14.93 -4.61 -5.47
N HIS A 6 14.26 -3.90 -4.61
CA HIS A 6 14.85 -2.96 -3.69
C HIS A 6 14.61 -3.43 -2.25
N THR A 7 15.63 -3.31 -1.41
CA THR A 7 15.57 -3.60 0.03
C THR A 7 15.85 -2.37 0.89
N ASP A 8 16.05 -1.24 0.24
CA ASP A 8 16.31 0.03 0.90
C ASP A 8 15.05 0.54 1.60
N LYS A 9 15.14 0.79 2.90
CA LYS A 9 14.01 1.20 3.74
C LYS A 9 13.44 2.55 3.30
N GLU A 10 14.29 3.52 2.96
CA GLU A 10 13.87 4.86 2.58
C GLU A 10 13.07 4.81 1.27
N LEU A 11 13.49 3.99 0.31
CA LEU A 11 12.77 3.82 -0.94
C LEU A 11 11.42 3.11 -0.75
N ILE A 12 11.35 2.11 0.13
CA ILE A 12 10.12 1.43 0.51
C ILE A 12 9.13 2.43 1.10
N GLU A 13 9.55 3.19 2.10
CA GLU A 13 8.72 4.21 2.75
C GLU A 13 8.29 5.31 1.79
N ALA A 14 9.20 5.81 0.96
CA ALA A 14 8.88 6.83 -0.05
C ALA A 14 7.87 6.31 -1.09
N THR A 15 7.92 5.01 -1.42
CA THR A 15 6.95 4.39 -2.32
C THR A 15 5.58 4.27 -1.67
N ILE A 16 5.50 3.83 -0.41
CA ILE A 16 4.25 3.75 0.36
C ILE A 16 3.62 5.14 0.49
N LYS A 17 4.39 6.14 0.91
CA LYS A 17 3.91 7.52 1.11
C LYS A 17 3.35 8.21 -0.13
N LYS A 18 3.71 7.74 -1.33
CA LYS A 18 3.16 8.25 -2.59
C LYS A 18 1.78 7.68 -2.96
N CYS A 19 1.33 6.64 -2.27
CA CYS A 19 0.07 5.98 -2.60
C CYS A 19 -1.10 6.63 -1.89
N ASP A 20 -2.23 6.77 -2.58
CA ASP A 20 -3.48 7.31 -2.01
C ASP A 20 -4.31 6.21 -1.34
N ILE A 21 -4.18 4.98 -1.82
CA ILE A 21 -4.87 3.79 -1.30
C ILE A 21 -3.91 2.60 -1.28
N CYS A 22 -4.21 1.64 -0.42
CA CYS A 22 -3.62 0.30 -0.46
C CYS A 22 -4.68 -0.74 -0.80
N TYR A 23 -4.25 -1.91 -1.23
CA TYR A 23 -5.09 -3.07 -1.46
C TYR A 23 -4.76 -4.14 -0.42
N VAL A 24 -5.74 -4.46 0.43
CA VAL A 24 -5.58 -5.43 1.51
C VAL A 24 -6.16 -6.76 1.08
N GLY A 25 -5.31 -7.75 0.95
CA GLY A 25 -5.66 -9.13 0.65
C GLY A 25 -5.81 -9.94 1.94
N LEU A 26 -6.96 -10.57 2.08
CA LEU A 26 -7.31 -11.49 3.17
C LEU A 26 -7.61 -12.87 2.59
N ALA A 27 -7.47 -13.89 3.41
CA ALA A 27 -7.90 -15.24 3.07
C ALA A 27 -8.75 -15.82 4.20
N ASP A 28 -9.93 -16.32 3.87
CA ASP A 28 -10.74 -17.03 4.86
C ASP A 28 -10.11 -18.39 5.20
N THR A 29 -10.54 -19.02 6.26
CA THR A 29 -10.01 -20.32 6.72
C THR A 29 -10.22 -21.46 5.73
N ASP A 30 -11.17 -21.33 4.80
CA ASP A 30 -11.36 -22.25 3.66
C ASP A 30 -10.48 -21.92 2.45
N GLY A 31 -9.63 -20.90 2.55
CA GLY A 31 -8.76 -20.42 1.47
C GLY A 31 -9.43 -19.45 0.50
N THR A 32 -10.71 -19.09 0.71
CA THR A 32 -11.39 -18.10 -0.15
C THR A 32 -10.72 -16.73 -0.03
N PRO A 33 -10.20 -16.16 -1.13
CA PRO A 33 -9.55 -14.85 -1.09
C PRO A 33 -10.57 -13.73 -1.02
N TYR A 34 -10.19 -12.63 -0.35
CA TYR A 34 -10.95 -11.39 -0.32
C TYR A 34 -10.01 -10.20 -0.37
N VAL A 35 -10.19 -9.31 -1.34
CA VAL A 35 -9.32 -8.13 -1.53
C VAL A 35 -10.18 -6.87 -1.51
N LEU A 36 -9.74 -5.86 -0.77
CA LEU A 36 -10.43 -4.57 -0.69
C LEU A 36 -9.45 -3.40 -0.75
N PRO A 37 -9.83 -2.29 -1.42
CA PRO A 37 -9.09 -1.03 -1.34
C PRO A 37 -9.39 -0.34 -0.01
N MET A 38 -8.35 0.25 0.60
CA MET A 38 -8.49 0.98 1.86
C MET A 38 -7.63 2.24 1.86
N ASN A 39 -8.13 3.30 2.52
CA ASN A 39 -7.29 4.38 2.99
C ASN A 39 -6.40 3.86 4.11
N PHE A 40 -5.21 4.44 4.24
CA PHE A 40 -4.23 3.97 5.21
C PHE A 40 -3.42 5.11 5.82
N GLY A 41 -2.76 4.85 6.93
CA GLY A 41 -1.66 5.64 7.45
C GLY A 41 -0.43 4.76 7.58
N TYR A 42 0.75 5.37 7.53
CA TYR A 42 2.02 4.67 7.69
C TYR A 42 2.94 5.42 8.65
N ARG A 43 3.49 4.70 9.62
CA ARG A 43 4.51 5.21 10.53
C ARG A 43 5.46 4.09 10.96
N ASP A 44 6.74 4.26 10.71
CA ASP A 44 7.85 3.43 11.25
C ASP A 44 7.69 1.91 11.05
N GLY A 45 7.22 1.48 9.88
CA GLY A 45 7.02 0.06 9.57
C GLY A 45 5.65 -0.48 9.94
N VAL A 46 4.76 0.37 10.45
CA VAL A 46 3.40 0.02 10.86
C VAL A 46 2.39 0.65 9.92
N ILE A 47 1.42 -0.13 9.46
CA ILE A 47 0.29 0.32 8.64
C ILE A 47 -0.94 0.41 9.53
N TYR A 48 -1.64 1.54 9.43
CA TYR A 48 -2.86 1.86 10.17
C TYR A 48 -4.01 1.93 9.19
N LEU A 49 -5.09 1.18 9.48
CA LEU A 49 -6.28 1.11 8.67
C LEU A 49 -7.52 1.28 9.55
N HIS A 50 -8.64 1.65 8.94
CA HIS A 50 -9.91 1.68 9.66
C HIS A 50 -11.07 1.12 8.83
N SER A 51 -12.05 0.57 9.51
CA SER A 51 -13.29 0.06 8.91
C SER A 51 -14.50 0.28 9.83
N ALA A 52 -15.67 -0.14 9.38
CA ALA A 52 -16.80 -0.35 10.25
C ALA A 52 -16.49 -1.43 11.30
N GLN A 53 -17.26 -1.45 12.40
CA GLN A 53 -17.11 -2.42 13.49
C GLN A 53 -17.39 -3.86 13.06
N GLU A 54 -18.23 -4.03 12.04
CA GLU A 54 -18.70 -5.32 11.55
C GLU A 54 -18.58 -5.38 10.02
N GLY A 55 -18.61 -6.60 9.48
CA GLY A 55 -18.59 -6.85 8.05
C GLY A 55 -17.73 -8.05 7.69
N ARG A 56 -17.72 -8.39 6.38
CA ARG A 56 -17.03 -9.58 5.89
C ARG A 56 -15.53 -9.58 6.21
N SER A 57 -14.87 -8.43 6.08
CA SER A 57 -13.44 -8.32 6.40
C SER A 57 -13.15 -8.59 7.87
N ILE A 58 -13.98 -8.04 8.77
CA ILE A 58 -13.85 -8.28 10.22
C ILE A 58 -14.06 -9.78 10.54
N SER A 59 -15.13 -10.37 10.00
CA SER A 59 -15.40 -11.79 10.21
C SER A 59 -14.29 -12.71 9.71
N ILE A 60 -13.60 -12.35 8.61
CA ILE A 60 -12.44 -13.09 8.13
C ILE A 60 -11.26 -12.91 9.08
N LEU A 61 -10.95 -11.67 9.46
CA LEU A 61 -9.80 -11.35 10.31
C LEU A 61 -9.89 -11.95 11.73
N GLU A 62 -11.08 -12.07 12.27
CA GLU A 62 -11.30 -12.75 13.55
C GLU A 62 -10.93 -14.24 13.53
N ARG A 63 -10.96 -14.86 12.34
CA ARG A 63 -10.59 -16.26 12.14
C ARG A 63 -9.17 -16.45 11.60
N ASN A 64 -8.71 -15.49 10.79
CA ASN A 64 -7.38 -15.48 10.18
C ASN A 64 -6.89 -14.03 10.06
N PRO A 65 -6.06 -13.55 11.02
CA PRO A 65 -5.58 -12.18 11.03
C PRO A 65 -4.49 -11.90 9.98
N ARG A 66 -3.98 -12.91 9.29
CA ARG A 66 -2.89 -12.77 8.30
C ARG A 66 -3.35 -12.01 7.06
N VAL A 67 -2.59 -10.99 6.66
CA VAL A 67 -2.89 -10.15 5.50
C VAL A 67 -1.69 -9.98 4.59
N CYS A 68 -2.02 -9.69 3.31
CA CYS A 68 -1.06 -9.22 2.32
C CYS A 68 -1.51 -7.85 1.83
N ILE A 69 -0.68 -6.81 2.00
CA ILE A 69 -1.02 -5.45 1.62
C ILE A 69 -0.14 -5.03 0.44
N THR A 70 -0.78 -4.47 -0.60
CA THR A 70 -0.10 -4.01 -1.81
C THR A 70 -0.29 -2.51 -1.99
N PHE A 71 0.82 -1.84 -2.25
CA PHE A 71 0.91 -0.44 -2.67
C PHE A 71 1.43 -0.40 -4.10
N SER A 72 0.91 0.51 -4.94
CA SER A 72 1.40 0.67 -6.31
C SER A 72 1.31 2.13 -6.74
N THR A 73 2.40 2.64 -7.32
CA THR A 73 2.54 4.04 -7.71
C THR A 73 3.49 4.22 -8.90
N ASP A 74 3.70 5.48 -9.31
CA ASP A 74 4.60 5.87 -10.41
C ASP A 74 4.23 5.17 -11.73
N HIS A 75 2.92 5.02 -12.01
CA HIS A 75 2.43 4.38 -13.23
C HIS A 75 2.67 5.28 -14.44
N ASP A 76 3.46 4.79 -15.41
CA ASP A 76 3.81 5.53 -16.61
C ASP A 76 3.89 4.58 -17.81
N LEU A 77 3.07 4.84 -18.84
CA LEU A 77 3.09 4.06 -20.07
C LEU A 77 4.27 4.49 -20.93
N VAL A 78 5.26 3.63 -21.06
CA VAL A 78 6.47 3.88 -21.84
C VAL A 78 6.58 2.92 -23.03
N PHE A 79 7.17 3.38 -24.12
CA PHE A 79 7.38 2.58 -25.32
C PHE A 79 8.70 2.96 -26.02
N GLN A 80 9.20 2.07 -26.88
CA GLN A 80 10.37 2.31 -27.72
C GLN A 80 9.98 2.76 -29.14
N HIS A 81 8.83 2.25 -29.64
CA HIS A 81 8.32 2.60 -30.96
C HIS A 81 6.78 2.74 -30.90
N PRO A 82 6.21 3.84 -31.41
CA PRO A 82 4.79 4.14 -31.24
C PRO A 82 3.84 3.16 -31.94
N GLU A 83 4.28 2.51 -33.01
CA GLU A 83 3.46 1.57 -33.80
C GLU A 83 3.68 0.11 -33.43
N VAL A 84 4.61 -0.19 -32.51
CA VAL A 84 4.96 -1.57 -32.13
C VAL A 84 4.43 -1.88 -30.74
N ALA A 85 3.30 -2.60 -30.67
CA ALA A 85 2.60 -2.89 -29.42
C ALA A 85 3.50 -3.60 -28.38
N CYS A 86 4.36 -4.54 -28.76
CA CYS A 86 5.26 -5.24 -27.85
C CYS A 86 6.39 -4.34 -27.28
N SER A 87 6.54 -3.10 -27.78
CA SER A 87 7.46 -2.11 -27.21
C SER A 87 6.87 -1.35 -26.04
N TYR A 88 5.53 -1.40 -25.85
CA TYR A 88 4.83 -0.71 -24.78
C TYR A 88 4.94 -1.50 -23.45
N ARG A 89 5.08 -0.76 -22.38
CA ARG A 89 5.07 -1.31 -21.02
C ARG A 89 4.62 -0.27 -19.99
N MET A 90 4.01 -0.74 -18.93
CA MET A 90 3.77 0.09 -17.76
C MET A 90 5.02 0.08 -16.88
N ARG A 91 5.60 1.26 -16.66
CA ARG A 91 6.59 1.47 -15.60
C ARG A 91 5.84 1.76 -14.32
N SER A 92 6.26 1.14 -13.24
CA SER A 92 5.64 1.35 -11.93
C SER A 92 6.56 0.92 -10.80
N LYS A 93 6.23 1.37 -9.58
CA LYS A 93 6.80 0.84 -8.35
C LYS A 93 5.70 0.20 -7.52
N SER A 94 6.03 -0.89 -6.84
CA SER A 94 5.12 -1.54 -5.91
C SER A 94 5.83 -1.96 -4.64
N VAL A 95 5.10 -1.88 -3.53
CA VAL A 95 5.48 -2.52 -2.26
C VAL A 95 4.42 -3.55 -1.95
N ILE A 96 4.85 -4.75 -1.62
CA ILE A 96 3.99 -5.81 -1.09
C ILE A 96 4.55 -6.16 0.28
N CYS A 97 3.70 -6.15 1.29
CA CYS A 97 4.07 -6.52 2.64
C CYS A 97 3.06 -7.50 3.24
N TRP A 98 3.52 -8.25 4.22
CA TRP A 98 2.71 -9.20 4.99
C TRP A 98 2.78 -8.82 6.46
N GLY A 99 1.77 -9.22 7.21
CA GLY A 99 1.67 -9.02 8.65
C GLY A 99 0.38 -9.60 9.18
N GLU A 100 0.17 -9.43 10.48
CA GLU A 100 -1.09 -9.79 11.14
C GLU A 100 -1.82 -8.52 11.60
N VAL A 101 -3.13 -8.53 11.47
CA VAL A 101 -3.98 -7.44 11.95
C VAL A 101 -4.19 -7.60 13.45
N HIS A 102 -3.89 -6.53 14.18
CA HIS A 102 -4.31 -6.36 15.57
C HIS A 102 -5.36 -5.26 15.63
N PHE A 103 -6.49 -5.55 16.26
CA PHE A 103 -7.53 -4.53 16.49
C PHE A 103 -7.19 -3.69 17.71
N GLU A 104 -7.17 -2.38 17.56
CA GLU A 104 -7.00 -1.45 18.68
C GLU A 104 -8.38 -1.03 19.22
N GLU A 105 -8.57 -1.16 20.52
CA GLU A 105 -9.82 -0.83 21.19
C GLU A 105 -9.68 0.36 22.16
N ASP A 106 -8.46 0.71 22.57
CA ASP A 106 -8.21 1.87 23.42
C ASP A 106 -8.56 3.16 22.70
N PHE A 107 -9.32 4.04 23.33
CA PHE A 107 -9.84 5.26 22.73
C PHE A 107 -8.74 6.24 22.30
N ASP A 108 -7.73 6.44 23.14
CA ASP A 108 -6.65 7.40 22.87
C ASP A 108 -5.75 6.88 21.75
N LYS A 109 -5.44 5.58 21.74
CA LYS A 109 -4.68 4.94 20.67
C LYS A 109 -5.45 4.89 19.34
N LYS A 110 -6.78 4.71 19.36
CA LYS A 110 -7.62 4.82 18.17
C LYS A 110 -7.56 6.24 17.60
N THR A 111 -7.59 7.24 18.46
CA THR A 111 -7.46 8.64 18.03
C THR A 111 -6.09 8.90 17.40
N GLU A 112 -5.01 8.42 18.01
CA GLU A 112 -3.67 8.51 17.46
C GLU A 112 -3.56 7.82 16.09
N ALA A 113 -4.14 6.63 15.94
CA ALA A 113 -4.17 5.89 14.68
C ALA A 113 -4.92 6.66 13.58
N LEU A 114 -6.04 7.31 13.92
CA LEU A 114 -6.79 8.16 12.99
C LEU A 114 -5.96 9.39 12.58
N ASP A 115 -5.20 10.00 13.48
CA ASP A 115 -4.29 11.11 13.14
C ASP A 115 -3.20 10.66 12.18
N ILE A 116 -2.63 9.46 12.37
CA ILE A 116 -1.64 8.88 11.44
C ILE A 116 -2.25 8.64 10.07
N ILE A 117 -3.49 8.13 10.00
CA ILE A 117 -4.22 7.93 8.75
C ILE A 117 -4.48 9.28 8.07
N MET A 118 -4.95 10.28 8.79
CA MET A 118 -5.21 11.60 8.23
C MET A 118 -3.95 12.30 7.75
N LYS A 119 -2.80 12.07 8.40
CA LYS A 119 -1.51 12.63 8.01
C LYS A 119 -1.02 12.17 6.63
N GLN A 120 -1.49 11.00 6.17
CA GLN A 120 -1.23 10.52 4.81
C GLN A 120 -1.87 11.44 3.75
N TYR A 121 -2.99 12.10 4.06
CA TYR A 121 -3.81 12.85 3.11
C TYR A 121 -3.80 14.37 3.33
N SER A 122 -3.41 14.83 4.53
CA SER A 122 -3.51 16.24 4.88
C SER A 122 -2.54 16.60 6.00
N ASP A 123 -1.97 17.81 5.90
CA ASP A 123 -1.13 18.38 6.96
C ASP A 123 -1.93 19.16 8.03
N LYS A 124 -3.27 19.17 7.93
CA LYS A 124 -4.14 19.82 8.89
C LYS A 124 -4.24 19.02 10.17
N GLU A 125 -4.54 19.71 11.29
CA GLU A 125 -4.97 19.08 12.52
C GLU A 125 -6.48 18.86 12.49
N PHE A 126 -6.91 17.70 13.00
CA PHE A 126 -8.31 17.31 13.01
C PHE A 126 -8.80 17.09 14.44
N ARG A 127 -10.11 17.27 14.64
CA ARG A 127 -10.80 16.91 15.87
C ARG A 127 -11.79 15.81 15.56
N TYR A 128 -11.91 14.87 16.47
CA TYR A 128 -12.84 13.75 16.34
C TYR A 128 -13.90 13.86 17.42
N SER A 129 -15.13 13.50 17.11
CA SER A 129 -16.15 13.30 18.14
C SER A 129 -16.01 11.92 18.74
N ASP A 130 -16.27 11.78 20.03
CA ASP A 130 -16.23 10.49 20.73
C ASP A 130 -17.05 9.39 20.01
N PRO A 131 -18.29 9.65 19.54
CA PRO A 131 -19.03 8.63 18.81
C PRO A 131 -18.33 8.18 17.52
N ALA A 132 -17.65 9.07 16.79
CA ALA A 132 -16.94 8.70 15.58
C ALA A 132 -15.76 7.77 15.89
N VAL A 133 -14.96 8.09 16.92
CA VAL A 133 -13.84 7.21 17.35
C VAL A 133 -14.34 5.86 17.84
N LYS A 134 -15.43 5.84 18.63
CA LYS A 134 -16.02 4.60 19.14
C LYS A 134 -16.59 3.70 18.04
N ASN A 135 -17.10 4.29 16.95
CA ASN A 135 -17.78 3.54 15.89
C ASN A 135 -16.86 3.00 14.79
N VAL A 136 -15.55 3.25 14.85
CA VAL A 136 -14.60 2.67 13.91
C VAL A 136 -13.82 1.52 14.52
N LYS A 137 -13.50 0.52 13.72
CA LYS A 137 -12.54 -0.54 14.03
C LYS A 137 -11.19 -0.13 13.46
N ILE A 138 -10.19 0.01 14.32
CA ILE A 138 -8.81 0.30 13.90
C ILE A 138 -8.04 -1.00 13.74
N TRP A 139 -7.33 -1.13 12.62
CA TRP A 139 -6.46 -2.25 12.33
C TRP A 139 -5.01 -1.74 12.36
N ILE A 140 -4.17 -2.39 13.13
CA ILE A 140 -2.73 -2.13 13.21
C ILE A 140 -2.03 -3.33 12.60
N VAL A 141 -1.15 -3.10 11.61
CA VAL A 141 -0.39 -4.14 10.93
C VAL A 141 1.08 -3.79 10.97
N GLU A 142 1.85 -4.52 11.77
CA GLU A 142 3.31 -4.49 11.71
C GLU A 142 3.77 -5.31 10.50
N MET A 143 4.68 -4.75 9.70
CA MET A 143 5.18 -5.44 8.51
C MET A 143 6.24 -6.47 8.90
N ASP A 144 5.92 -7.78 8.77
CA ASP A 144 6.87 -8.89 9.03
C ASP A 144 7.83 -9.07 7.86
N GLU A 145 7.26 -9.03 6.63
CA GLU A 145 7.98 -9.20 5.38
C GLU A 145 7.60 -8.06 4.44
N VAL A 146 8.56 -7.58 3.67
CA VAL A 146 8.33 -6.52 2.70
C VAL A 146 9.17 -6.75 1.45
N THR A 147 8.56 -6.54 0.28
CA THR A 147 9.26 -6.51 -1.00
C THR A 147 8.91 -5.24 -1.75
N CYS A 148 9.93 -4.55 -2.27
CA CYS A 148 9.74 -3.39 -3.15
C CYS A 148 10.28 -3.73 -4.54
N LYS A 149 9.47 -3.50 -5.57
CA LYS A 149 9.83 -3.77 -6.96
C LYS A 149 9.60 -2.54 -7.83
N GLU A 150 10.55 -2.28 -8.71
CA GLU A 150 10.40 -1.33 -9.81
C GLU A 150 10.31 -2.10 -11.12
N PHE A 151 9.20 -1.93 -11.83
CA PHE A 151 8.92 -2.54 -13.12
C PHE A 151 9.25 -1.57 -14.26
N GLY A 152 9.74 -2.12 -15.38
CA GLY A 152 10.01 -1.34 -16.57
C GLY A 152 11.17 -0.36 -16.44
N ALA A 153 12.07 -0.56 -15.47
CA ALA A 153 13.26 0.25 -15.29
C ALA A 153 14.06 0.35 -16.62
N PRO A 154 14.64 1.53 -16.94
CA PRO A 154 15.40 1.70 -18.15
C PRO A 154 16.63 0.79 -18.13
N HIS A 155 16.95 0.20 -19.29
CA HIS A 155 18.17 -0.57 -19.45
C HIS A 155 19.36 0.41 -19.53
N ASN A 156 20.39 0.23 -18.70
CA ASN A 156 21.56 1.13 -18.67
C ASN A 156 22.26 1.28 -20.05
N LYS A 157 22.01 0.36 -20.99
CA LYS A 157 22.54 0.40 -22.36
C LYS A 157 21.72 1.30 -23.32
N LEU A 158 20.52 1.76 -22.94
CA LEU A 158 19.65 2.58 -23.81
C LEU A 158 19.85 4.09 -23.65
N LYS A 159 20.73 4.55 -22.78
CA LYS A 159 21.05 5.98 -22.63
C LYS A 159 21.84 6.59 -23.82
N ILE A 160 22.31 5.80 -24.78
CA ILE A 160 23.15 6.27 -25.87
C ILE A 160 22.40 6.34 -27.21
N GLY A 161 21.21 5.75 -27.36
CA GLY A 161 20.52 5.61 -28.66
C GLY A 161 19.39 6.60 -28.93
N CYS A 162 18.99 7.44 -27.99
CA CYS A 162 17.80 8.30 -28.17
C CYS A 162 18.09 9.73 -28.65
N LEU A 163 19.33 10.03 -29.09
CA LEU A 163 19.75 11.38 -29.53
C LEU A 163 20.07 11.48 -31.03
N LEU A 164 19.71 10.48 -31.83
CA LEU A 164 20.05 10.49 -33.27
C LEU A 164 18.86 10.17 -34.18
N TYR A 165 17.66 10.68 -33.90
CA TYR A 165 16.62 10.84 -34.93
C TYR A 165 15.89 12.16 -34.70
N THR A 166 16.47 13.23 -35.13
CA THR A 166 15.80 14.45 -35.62
C THR A 166 15.61 14.35 -37.12
#